data_eaaac2c11b837cd453cd048257974533
#
_entry.id   eaaac2c11b837cd453cd048257974533
#
_cell.length_a   1.000
_cell.length_b   1.000
_cell.length_c   1.000
_cell.angle_alpha   90.00
_cell.angle_beta   90.00
_cell.angle_gamma   90.00
#
_symmetry.space_group_name_H-M   'P 1'
#
loop_
_entity.id
_entity.type
_entity.pdbx_description
1 polymer ?
#
loop_
_entity_poly.entity_id
_entity_poly.type
_entity_poly.pdbx_seq_one_letter_code
_entity_poly.pdbx_strand_id
1 'polypeptide(L)' 'MKIERIETLKKKFHREWLLIKVAQMDEATTTPVSGRLIAHNPHRDEIYKKLIPLKKRKWLALVEYSEDKLPQGYAAAF' A
#
# COMPACT_ATOMS: atom_id res chain seq x y z
N MET A 1 2.01 -1.20 16.26
CA MET A 1 2.68 -1.46 14.97
C MET A 1 3.73 -0.41 14.69
N LYS A 2 4.77 -0.82 14.02
CA LYS A 2 5.91 0.03 13.74
C LYS A 2 5.73 0.77 12.42
N ILE A 3 6.05 2.07 12.41
CA ILE A 3 6.12 2.83 11.18
C ILE A 3 7.41 2.47 10.46
N GLU A 4 7.32 2.14 9.17
CA GLU A 4 8.45 1.75 8.36
C GLU A 4 8.42 2.46 7.02
N ARG A 5 9.55 2.51 6.35
CA ARG A 5 9.61 3.04 4.98
C ARG A 5 8.85 2.10 4.06
N ILE A 6 8.16 2.69 3.08
CA ILE A 6 7.35 1.91 2.14
C ILE A 6 8.22 0.92 1.36
N GLU A 7 9.42 1.31 0.97
CA GLU A 7 10.37 0.42 0.32
C GLU A 7 10.69 -0.81 1.17
N THR A 8 10.86 -0.61 2.47
CA THR A 8 11.14 -1.70 3.41
C THR A 8 9.94 -2.64 3.51
N LEU A 9 8.75 -2.08 3.58
CA LEU A 9 7.53 -2.89 3.63
C LEU A 9 7.38 -3.73 2.36
N LYS A 10 7.63 -3.15 1.20
CA LYS A 10 7.55 -3.88 -0.06
C LYS A 10 8.53 -5.05 -0.13
N LYS A 11 9.73 -4.89 0.45
CA LYS A 11 10.75 -5.94 0.45
C LYS A 11 10.41 -7.13 1.36
N LYS A 12 9.53 -6.94 2.32
CA LYS A 12 9.13 -8.00 3.24
C LYS A 12 8.17 -9.02 2.63
N PHE A 13 7.55 -8.67 1.52
CA PHE A 13 6.51 -9.48 0.91
C PHE A 13 6.83 -9.75 -0.55
N HIS A 14 6.37 -10.88 -1.06
CA HIS A 14 6.53 -11.27 -2.44
C HIS A 14 5.15 -11.49 -3.07
N ARG A 15 4.90 -10.79 -4.18
CA ARG A 15 3.67 -10.93 -4.95
C ARG A 15 2.42 -10.72 -4.11
N GLU A 16 2.48 -9.75 -3.21
CA GLU A 16 1.33 -9.38 -2.38
C GLU A 16 1.00 -7.91 -2.52
N TRP A 17 -0.27 -7.60 -2.32
CA TRP A 17 -0.73 -6.23 -2.23
C TRP A 17 -0.68 -5.80 -0.77
N LEU A 18 -0.28 -4.57 -0.56
CA LEU A 18 -0.12 -4.00 0.78
C LEU A 18 -1.10 -2.86 0.96
N LEU A 19 -1.74 -2.82 2.13
CA LEU A 19 -2.54 -1.68 2.56
C LEU A 19 -1.77 -0.97 3.65
N ILE A 20 -1.44 0.28 3.41
CA ILE A 20 -0.56 1.05 4.28
C ILE A 20 -1.26 2.34 4.69
N LYS A 21 -1.24 2.64 6.01
CA LYS A 21 -1.62 3.95 6.51
C LYS A 21 -0.38 4.85 6.38
N VAL A 22 -0.45 5.84 5.52
CA VAL A 22 0.69 6.73 5.25
C VAL A 22 0.96 7.60 6.47
N ALA A 23 2.19 7.59 6.94
CA ALA A 23 2.63 8.41 8.06
C ALA A 23 3.39 9.65 7.61
N GLN A 24 4.12 9.56 6.52
CA GLN A 24 4.95 10.66 6.03
C GLN A 24 4.96 10.68 4.50
N MET A 25 4.83 11.88 3.95
CA MET A 25 4.93 12.11 2.52
C MET A 25 6.06 13.09 2.22
N ASP A 26 6.67 12.94 1.05
CA ASP A 26 7.57 13.94 0.50
C ASP A 26 6.70 15.07 -0.08
N GLU A 27 6.76 16.23 0.53
CA GLU A 27 5.93 17.38 0.13
C GLU A 27 6.26 17.89 -1.27
N ALA A 28 7.51 17.77 -1.69
CA ALA A 28 7.94 18.25 -3.00
C ALA A 28 7.36 17.41 -4.14
N THR A 29 7.24 16.10 -3.95
CA THR A 29 6.75 15.17 -4.97
C THR A 29 5.38 14.60 -4.65
N THR A 30 4.83 14.89 -3.48
CA THR A 30 3.60 14.29 -2.95
C THR A 30 3.64 12.76 -2.96
N THR A 31 4.83 12.20 -2.72
CA THR A 31 5.07 10.77 -2.74
C THR A 31 5.09 10.20 -1.31
N PRO A 32 4.32 9.14 -1.01
CA PRO A 32 4.40 8.50 0.30
C PRO A 32 5.79 7.92 0.56
N VAL A 33 6.33 8.19 1.74
CA VAL A 33 7.68 7.76 2.12
C VAL A 33 7.64 6.66 3.16
N SER A 34 6.77 6.79 4.16
CA SER A 34 6.68 5.83 5.25
C SER A 34 5.26 5.66 5.72
N GLY A 35 5.00 4.56 6.40
CA GLY A 35 3.68 4.30 6.92
C GLY A 35 3.64 3.03 7.77
N ARG A 36 2.42 2.69 8.16
CA ARG A 36 2.14 1.50 8.96
C ARG A 36 1.40 0.49 8.10
N LEU A 37 1.88 -0.74 8.07
CA LEU A 37 1.19 -1.82 7.37
C LEU A 37 -0.10 -2.18 8.11
N ILE A 38 -1.22 -2.11 7.41
CA ILE A 38 -2.54 -2.45 7.94
C ILE A 38 -2.91 -3.87 7.56
N ALA A 39 -2.65 -4.24 6.31
CA ALA A 39 -2.98 -5.57 5.79
C ALA A 39 -2.12 -5.90 4.58
N HIS A 40 -2.02 -7.17 4.28
CA HIS A 40 -1.38 -7.65 3.06
C HIS A 40 -2.12 -8.90 2.57
N ASN A 41 -2.15 -9.07 1.26
CA ASN A 41 -2.82 -10.23 0.65
C ASN A 41 -2.37 -10.36 -0.80
N PRO A 42 -2.15 -11.57 -1.32
CA PRO A 42 -1.84 -11.76 -2.72
C PRO A 42 -2.98 -11.37 -3.67
N HIS A 43 -4.20 -11.26 -3.15
CA HIS A 43 -5.38 -10.87 -3.92
C HIS A 43 -5.75 -9.41 -3.66
N ARG A 44 -5.71 -8.59 -4.70
CA ARG A 44 -6.02 -7.17 -4.62
C ARG A 44 -7.42 -6.91 -4.06
N ASP A 45 -8.39 -7.74 -4.45
CA ASP A 45 -9.77 -7.57 -4.02
C ASP A 45 -9.92 -7.64 -2.51
N GLU A 46 -9.14 -8.50 -1.86
CA GLU A 46 -9.16 -8.63 -0.41
C GLU A 46 -8.64 -7.35 0.27
N ILE A 47 -7.66 -6.70 -0.34
CA ILE A 47 -7.14 -5.42 0.16
C ILE A 47 -8.21 -4.34 0.04
N TYR A 48 -8.90 -4.26 -1.08
CA TYR A 48 -9.97 -3.27 -1.26
C TYR A 48 -11.14 -3.47 -0.30
N LYS A 49 -11.47 -4.71 0.01
CA LYS A 49 -12.50 -5.00 1.03
C LYS A 49 -12.11 -4.43 2.39
N LYS A 50 -10.84 -4.48 2.74
CA LYS A 50 -10.34 -3.91 3.99
C LYS A 50 -10.25 -2.40 3.94
N LEU A 51 -10.07 -1.83 2.76
CA LEU A 51 -10.00 -0.38 2.56
C LEU A 51 -11.35 0.29 2.76
N ILE A 52 -12.45 -0.36 2.37
CA ILE A 52 -13.79 0.22 2.42
C ILE A 52 -14.13 0.79 3.80
N PRO A 53 -14.00 0.04 4.91
CA PRO A 53 -14.28 0.60 6.23
C PRO A 53 -13.32 1.71 6.63
N LEU A 54 -12.11 1.72 6.09
CA LEU A 54 -11.12 2.75 6.41
C LEU A 54 -11.41 4.09 5.74
N LYS A 55 -12.19 4.10 4.67
CA LYS A 55 -12.59 5.35 4.00
C LYS A 55 -13.39 6.28 4.91
N LYS A 56 -14.04 5.74 5.92
CA LYS A 56 -14.78 6.53 6.92
C LYS A 56 -13.85 7.23 7.91
N ARG A 57 -12.59 6.82 7.95
CA ARG A 57 -11.59 7.43 8.80
C ARG A 57 -10.78 8.43 7.98
N LYS A 58 -10.29 9.47 8.62
CA LYS A 58 -9.49 10.49 7.96
C LYS A 58 -8.04 10.04 7.79
N TRP A 59 -7.84 8.82 7.35
CA TRP A 59 -6.53 8.26 7.10
C TRP A 59 -6.17 8.41 5.63
N LEU A 60 -4.92 8.74 5.37
CA LEU A 60 -4.37 8.63 4.03
C LEU A 60 -3.89 7.20 3.86
N ALA A 61 -4.63 6.41 3.08
CA ALA A 61 -4.32 5.02 2.85
C ALA A 61 -3.72 4.83 1.45
N LEU A 62 -2.74 3.95 1.38
CA LEU A 62 -2.06 3.60 0.14
C LEU A 62 -2.23 2.11 -0.11
N VAL A 63 -2.63 1.75 -1.33
CA VAL A 63 -2.62 0.37 -1.80
C VAL A 63 -1.44 0.24 -2.76
N GLU A 64 -0.48 -0.62 -2.43
CA GLU A 64 0.75 -0.78 -3.17
C GLU A 64 1.04 -2.26 -3.41
N TYR A 65 1.59 -2.59 -4.59
CA TYR A 65 2.05 -3.94 -4.87
C TYR A 65 3.49 -4.09 -4.38
N SER A 66 3.83 -5.24 -3.80
CA SER A 66 5.16 -5.47 -3.23
C SER A 66 6.28 -5.55 -4.26
N GLU A 67 5.96 -5.89 -5.50
CA GLU A 67 6.93 -5.99 -6.57
C GLU A 67 6.92 -4.72 -7.43
N ASP A 68 8.01 -4.46 -8.14
CA ASP A 68 8.09 -3.30 -9.04
C ASP A 68 7.22 -3.44 -10.26
N LYS A 69 6.96 -4.69 -10.69
CA LYS A 69 6.09 -4.98 -11.82
C LYS A 69 4.75 -5.50 -11.32
N LEU A 70 3.67 -5.00 -11.90
CA LEU A 70 2.34 -5.48 -11.60
C LEU A 70 2.19 -6.94 -12.02
N PRO A 71 1.31 -7.72 -11.35
CA PRO A 71 1.03 -9.08 -11.78
C PRO A 71 0.49 -9.12 -13.18
N GLN A 72 0.72 -10.23 -13.86
CA GLN A 72 0.17 -10.45 -15.18
C GLN A 72 -1.36 -10.34 -15.13
N GLY A 73 -1.93 -9.62 -16.10
CA GLY A 73 -3.37 -9.41 -16.17
C GLY A 73 -3.84 -8.11 -15.54
N TYR A 74 -2.98 -7.41 -14.80
CA TYR A 74 -3.29 -6.08 -14.28
C TYR A 74 -2.73 -5.03 -15.21
N ALA A 75 -3.58 -4.22 -15.77
CA ALA A 75 -3.14 -3.13 -16.62
C ALA A 75 -2.61 -1.99 -15.76
N ALA A 76 -1.46 -1.47 -16.13
CA ALA A 76 -0.90 -0.27 -15.51
C ALA A 76 -1.46 0.98 -16.18
N ALA A 77 -2.68 0.94 -16.61
CA ALA A 77 -3.33 2.03 -17.32
C ALA A 77 -4.06 2.92 -16.33
N PHE A 78 -3.51 4.03 -16.10
CA PHE A 78 -4.12 5.06 -15.28
C PHE A 78 -4.28 6.31 -16.11
#